data_f7ffd98a8aa6957a87f5c705ac8d9a12
#
_entry.id   f7ffd98a8aa6957a87f5c705ac8d9a12
#
_cell.length_a   1.000
_cell.length_b   1.000
_cell.length_c   1.000
_cell.angle_alpha   90.00
_cell.angle_beta   90.00
_cell.angle_gamma   90.00
#
_symmetry.space_group_name_H-M   'P 1'
#
loop_
_entity.id
_entity.type
_entity.pdbx_description
1 polymer ?
#
loop_
_entity_poly.entity_id
_entity_poly.type
_entity_poly.pdbx_seq_one_letter_code
_entity_poly.pdbx_strand_id
1 'polypeptide(L)'
;RDVALDGRREVNDAFRKTVAGTGSYDTIVPKFKALVDERDPNLDYYARGTFTSHNLDFAEDVLSIADAGFDRLSVEPVTADPGCGYDLTEDDLPKIEAEYDRLTDIMLERKKEGKPFTFFHFMVDLDQGPCVVKRLRGCGAGYEYVAVTPDGDIYPCHQFVGKEEYRMGNVFDGSFDMGISGQFAKQNIYTRPACRECWARFYCSGGCSASNLLVNGDISLSNEVACKMERKRLECAIALKAIAAGMGETENTSRNNTECNQCGFCQ
;
A
#
# COMPACT_ATOMS: atom_id res chain seq x y z
N ARG A 1 -11.73 6.20 -3.19
CA ARG A 1 -12.71 5.66 -2.20
C ARG A 1 -12.49 4.17 -2.12
N ASP A 2 -11.99 3.70 -0.99
CA ASP A 2 -11.56 2.32 -0.84
C ASP A 2 -12.58 1.52 -0.03
N VAL A 3 -12.72 0.24 -0.33
CA VAL A 3 -13.46 -0.73 0.49
C VAL A 3 -12.45 -1.71 1.11
N ALA A 4 -12.59 -1.99 2.41
CA ALA A 4 -11.65 -2.81 3.14
C ALA A 4 -12.10 -4.29 3.16
N LEU A 5 -11.35 -5.14 2.43
CA LEU A 5 -11.61 -6.57 2.29
C LEU A 5 -10.26 -7.32 2.17
N ASP A 6 -9.95 -8.18 3.14
CA ASP A 6 -8.61 -8.77 3.24
C ASP A 6 -8.41 -10.00 2.32
N GLY A 7 -9.46 -10.52 1.70
CA GLY A 7 -9.37 -11.66 0.80
C GLY A 7 -10.48 -12.67 1.00
N ARG A 8 -10.11 -13.96 1.08
CA ARG A 8 -11.03 -15.06 1.37
C ARG A 8 -11.79 -14.83 2.68
N ARG A 9 -12.97 -15.44 2.80
CA ARG A 9 -13.84 -15.29 3.98
C ARG A 9 -13.09 -15.52 5.29
N GLU A 10 -12.39 -16.65 5.40
CA GLU A 10 -11.67 -17.04 6.61
C GLU A 10 -10.55 -16.06 6.96
N VAL A 11 -9.86 -15.51 5.98
CA VAL A 11 -8.81 -14.50 6.16
C VAL A 11 -9.43 -13.19 6.66
N ASN A 12 -10.46 -12.69 5.98
CA ASN A 12 -11.16 -11.48 6.39
C ASN A 12 -11.73 -11.62 7.81
N ASP A 13 -12.42 -12.72 8.08
CA ASP A 13 -13.14 -12.93 9.35
C ASP A 13 -12.23 -13.27 10.52
N ALA A 14 -10.95 -13.61 10.28
CA ALA A 14 -9.95 -13.77 11.33
C ALA A 14 -9.71 -12.44 12.07
N PHE A 15 -9.61 -11.33 11.32
CA PHE A 15 -9.29 -10.00 11.85
C PHE A 15 -10.48 -9.04 11.89
N ARG A 16 -11.41 -9.13 10.93
CA ARG A 16 -12.56 -8.20 10.81
C ARG A 16 -13.83 -8.84 11.37
N LYS A 17 -13.94 -8.79 12.68
CA LYS A 17 -15.10 -9.32 13.40
C LYS A 17 -16.12 -8.21 13.69
N THR A 18 -17.38 -8.59 13.76
CA THR A 18 -18.44 -7.73 14.27
C THR A 18 -18.29 -7.54 15.78
N VAL A 19 -19.03 -6.60 16.37
CA VAL A 19 -19.07 -6.40 17.83
C VAL A 19 -19.54 -7.68 18.57
N ALA A 20 -20.36 -8.50 17.90
CA ALA A 20 -20.80 -9.80 18.45
C ALA A 20 -19.74 -10.92 18.31
N GLY A 21 -18.56 -10.64 17.77
CA GLY A 21 -17.46 -11.60 17.58
C GLY A 21 -17.61 -12.53 16.38
N THR A 22 -18.66 -12.37 15.56
CA THR A 22 -18.87 -13.11 14.31
C THR A 22 -18.09 -12.50 13.16
N GLY A 23 -17.81 -13.27 12.09
CA GLY A 23 -17.21 -12.75 10.89
C GLY A 23 -18.06 -11.67 10.22
N SER A 24 -17.41 -10.76 9.49
CA SER A 24 -18.07 -9.64 8.82
C SER A 24 -18.25 -9.85 7.31
N TYR A 25 -17.56 -10.80 6.69
CA TYR A 25 -17.45 -11.00 5.26
C TYR A 25 -18.82 -11.00 4.55
N ASP A 26 -19.74 -11.86 4.98
CA ASP A 26 -21.08 -11.98 4.37
C ASP A 26 -21.92 -10.71 4.47
N THR A 27 -21.64 -9.89 5.46
CA THR A 27 -22.34 -8.63 5.67
C THR A 27 -21.78 -7.50 4.82
N ILE A 28 -20.44 -7.45 4.63
CA ILE A 28 -19.76 -6.33 3.99
C ILE A 28 -19.67 -6.49 2.47
N VAL A 29 -19.39 -7.71 1.96
CA VAL A 29 -19.15 -7.93 0.51
C VAL A 29 -20.33 -7.50 -0.35
N PRO A 30 -21.59 -7.86 -0.06
CA PRO A 30 -22.74 -7.41 -0.86
C PRO A 30 -22.90 -5.88 -0.85
N LYS A 31 -22.60 -5.22 0.29
CA LYS A 31 -22.69 -3.76 0.41
C LYS A 31 -21.58 -3.07 -0.38
N PHE A 32 -20.36 -3.59 -0.31
CA PHE A 32 -19.23 -3.08 -1.09
C PHE A 32 -19.48 -3.25 -2.59
N LYS A 33 -20.05 -4.40 -2.99
CA LYS A 33 -20.41 -4.63 -4.38
C LYS A 33 -21.45 -3.62 -4.87
N ALA A 34 -22.52 -3.42 -4.13
CA ALA A 34 -23.55 -2.43 -4.46
C ALA A 34 -22.95 -1.02 -4.56
N LEU A 35 -22.05 -0.62 -3.61
CA LEU A 35 -21.38 0.67 -3.65
C LEU A 35 -20.50 0.85 -4.89
N VAL A 36 -19.79 -0.21 -5.29
CA VAL A 36 -18.93 -0.18 -6.49
C VAL A 36 -19.76 -0.14 -7.77
N ASP A 37 -20.87 -0.88 -7.84
CA ASP A 37 -21.75 -0.93 -9.01
C ASP A 37 -22.52 0.40 -9.22
N GLU A 38 -22.89 1.09 -8.14
CA GLU A 38 -23.63 2.36 -8.19
C GLU A 38 -22.72 3.61 -8.33
N ARG A 39 -21.41 3.45 -8.23
CA ARG A 39 -20.49 4.60 -8.32
C ARG A 39 -20.43 5.17 -9.75
N ASP A 40 -20.02 6.43 -9.87
CA ASP A 40 -19.64 7.01 -11.16
C ASP A 40 -18.47 6.20 -11.76
N PRO A 41 -18.61 5.62 -12.96
CA PRO A 41 -17.58 4.81 -13.60
C PRO A 41 -16.27 5.56 -13.88
N ASN A 42 -16.29 6.90 -13.86
CA ASN A 42 -15.09 7.74 -14.02
C ASN A 42 -14.30 7.89 -12.71
N LEU A 43 -14.85 7.45 -11.58
CA LEU A 43 -14.17 7.51 -10.29
C LEU A 43 -13.49 6.17 -9.98
N ASP A 44 -12.22 6.25 -9.59
CA ASP A 44 -11.47 5.09 -9.14
C ASP A 44 -11.92 4.60 -7.76
N TYR A 45 -11.70 3.32 -7.53
CA TYR A 45 -11.82 2.67 -6.21
C TYR A 45 -10.76 1.58 -6.08
N TYR A 46 -10.52 1.12 -4.87
CA TYR A 46 -9.75 -0.09 -4.62
C TYR A 46 -10.43 -0.93 -3.55
N ALA A 47 -10.53 -2.25 -3.80
CA ALA A 47 -10.74 -3.22 -2.74
C ALA A 47 -9.38 -3.49 -2.09
N ARG A 48 -9.21 -3.01 -0.84
CA ARG A 48 -7.95 -3.02 -0.12
C ARG A 48 -7.97 -4.06 0.98
N GLY A 49 -6.97 -4.92 0.96
CA GLY A 49 -6.73 -5.93 1.96
C GLY A 49 -5.31 -5.88 2.51
N THR A 50 -5.07 -6.71 3.52
CA THR A 50 -3.77 -6.85 4.17
C THR A 50 -3.44 -8.33 4.31
N PHE A 51 -2.21 -8.72 3.94
CA PHE A 51 -1.72 -10.05 4.23
C PHE A 51 -0.74 -10.02 5.41
N THR A 52 -0.67 -11.13 6.11
CA THR A 52 0.11 -11.36 7.33
C THR A 52 0.88 -12.67 7.20
N SER A 53 1.66 -13.05 8.22
CA SER A 53 2.27 -14.39 8.28
C SER A 53 1.26 -15.54 8.31
N HIS A 54 -0.03 -15.25 8.56
CA HIS A 54 -1.10 -16.26 8.58
C HIS A 54 -1.68 -16.58 7.19
N ASN A 55 -1.46 -15.72 6.19
CA ASN A 55 -1.97 -15.87 4.82
C ASN A 55 -0.90 -15.48 3.79
N LEU A 56 0.26 -16.13 3.87
CA LEU A 56 1.36 -15.91 2.93
C LEU A 56 1.02 -16.32 1.48
N ASP A 57 -0.06 -17.10 1.29
CA ASP A 57 -0.67 -17.44 0.01
C ASP A 57 -1.63 -16.34 -0.50
N PHE A 58 -1.25 -15.08 -0.30
CA PHE A 58 -2.10 -13.90 -0.53
C PHE A 58 -2.56 -13.73 -1.99
N ALA A 59 -1.97 -14.39 -2.97
CA ALA A 59 -2.50 -14.40 -4.33
C ALA A 59 -3.89 -15.04 -4.39
N GLU A 60 -4.18 -16.06 -3.54
CA GLU A 60 -5.52 -16.61 -3.40
C GLU A 60 -6.51 -15.58 -2.85
N ASP A 61 -6.05 -14.70 -1.95
CA ASP A 61 -6.88 -13.63 -1.42
C ASP A 61 -7.18 -12.58 -2.48
N VAL A 62 -6.18 -12.19 -3.26
CA VAL A 62 -6.36 -11.30 -4.43
C VAL A 62 -7.34 -11.91 -5.42
N LEU A 63 -7.22 -13.20 -5.74
CA LEU A 63 -8.15 -13.91 -6.63
C LEU A 63 -9.56 -13.95 -6.08
N SER A 64 -9.72 -14.24 -4.79
CA SER A 64 -11.02 -14.27 -4.12
C SER A 64 -11.74 -12.92 -4.24
N ILE A 65 -11.01 -11.81 -4.07
CA ILE A 65 -11.56 -10.47 -4.24
C ILE A 65 -11.93 -10.22 -5.71
N ALA A 66 -11.08 -10.62 -6.67
CA ALA A 66 -11.36 -10.50 -8.10
C ALA A 66 -12.60 -11.30 -8.50
N ASP A 67 -12.75 -12.53 -8.01
CA ASP A 67 -13.88 -13.43 -8.29
C ASP A 67 -15.18 -12.95 -7.62
N ALA A 68 -15.10 -12.20 -6.53
CA ALA A 68 -16.23 -11.48 -5.94
C ALA A 68 -16.71 -10.30 -6.83
N GLY A 69 -16.00 -10.00 -7.93
CA GLY A 69 -16.37 -9.00 -8.94
C GLY A 69 -15.77 -7.62 -8.71
N PHE A 70 -14.67 -7.53 -7.99
CA PHE A 70 -13.86 -6.31 -7.89
C PHE A 70 -12.70 -6.38 -8.90
N ASP A 71 -12.49 -5.33 -9.67
CA ASP A 71 -11.46 -5.28 -10.73
C ASP A 71 -10.25 -4.40 -10.38
N ARG A 72 -10.28 -3.71 -9.23
CA ARG A 72 -9.20 -2.85 -8.73
C ARG A 72 -8.82 -3.24 -7.32
N LEU A 73 -7.67 -3.86 -7.18
CA LEU A 73 -7.26 -4.56 -5.97
C LEU A 73 -5.97 -4.01 -5.41
N SER A 74 -5.88 -3.95 -4.07
CA SER A 74 -4.69 -3.54 -3.34
C SER A 74 -4.56 -4.41 -2.09
N VAL A 75 -3.69 -5.41 -2.10
CA VAL A 75 -3.39 -6.23 -0.93
C VAL A 75 -1.96 -5.94 -0.48
N GLU A 76 -1.82 -5.41 0.72
CA GLU A 76 -0.58 -4.87 1.27
C GLU A 76 -0.02 -5.78 2.36
N PRO A 77 1.31 -5.81 2.56
CA PRO A 77 1.89 -6.45 3.74
C PRO A 77 1.48 -5.71 5.01
N VAL A 78 1.24 -6.45 6.08
CA VAL A 78 0.93 -5.86 7.38
C VAL A 78 2.08 -5.01 7.90
N THR A 79 1.73 -3.89 8.54
CA THR A 79 2.65 -3.11 9.38
C THR A 79 2.30 -3.43 10.83
N ALA A 80 3.15 -4.19 11.51
CA ALA A 80 2.89 -4.75 12.83
C ALA A 80 4.14 -4.69 13.71
N ASP A 81 3.94 -4.75 15.03
CA ASP A 81 5.03 -4.87 15.98
C ASP A 81 5.71 -6.24 15.85
N PRO A 82 7.05 -6.31 15.85
CA PRO A 82 7.76 -7.57 15.81
C PRO A 82 7.34 -8.51 16.95
N GLY A 83 7.06 -9.77 16.61
CA GLY A 83 6.65 -10.79 17.57
C GLY A 83 5.19 -10.71 18.02
N CYS A 84 4.35 -9.93 17.35
CA CYS A 84 2.90 -9.88 17.64
C CYS A 84 2.14 -11.13 17.21
N GLY A 85 2.81 -12.06 16.50
CA GLY A 85 2.28 -13.36 16.06
C GLY A 85 1.65 -13.36 14.67
N TYR A 86 1.54 -12.21 14.02
CA TYR A 86 1.10 -12.07 12.62
C TYR A 86 2.00 -11.15 11.79
N ASP A 87 3.11 -10.69 12.38
CA ASP A 87 4.15 -9.92 11.69
C ASP A 87 4.87 -10.74 10.62
N LEU A 88 5.50 -10.03 9.69
CA LEU A 88 6.28 -10.62 8.61
C LEU A 88 7.77 -10.55 8.94
N THR A 89 8.47 -11.66 8.76
CA THR A 89 9.88 -11.84 9.09
C THR A 89 10.72 -12.18 7.88
N GLU A 90 12.04 -12.28 8.04
CA GLU A 90 12.93 -12.76 6.96
C GLU A 90 12.62 -14.20 6.53
N ASP A 91 12.16 -15.05 7.45
CA ASP A 91 11.82 -16.45 7.15
C ASP A 91 10.61 -16.59 6.22
N ASP A 92 9.74 -15.58 6.17
CA ASP A 92 8.58 -15.53 5.29
C ASP A 92 8.91 -15.09 3.86
N LEU A 93 10.03 -14.40 3.67
CA LEU A 93 10.40 -13.79 2.38
C LEU A 93 10.40 -14.77 1.20
N PRO A 94 10.96 -15.98 1.30
CA PRO A 94 10.96 -16.90 0.17
C PRO A 94 9.56 -17.26 -0.32
N LYS A 95 8.59 -17.38 0.60
CA LYS A 95 7.19 -17.65 0.27
C LYS A 95 6.53 -16.43 -0.34
N ILE A 96 6.75 -15.25 0.24
CA ILE A 96 6.21 -13.98 -0.25
C ILE A 96 6.71 -13.68 -1.65
N GLU A 97 8.00 -13.87 -1.91
CA GLU A 97 8.59 -13.64 -3.23
C GLU A 97 8.03 -14.60 -4.28
N ALA A 98 7.90 -15.89 -3.95
CA ALA A 98 7.26 -16.87 -4.82
C ALA A 98 5.79 -16.55 -5.10
N GLU A 99 5.08 -16.00 -4.11
CA GLU A 99 3.68 -15.64 -4.25
C GLU A 99 3.47 -14.40 -5.11
N TYR A 100 4.40 -13.44 -5.10
CA TYR A 100 4.39 -12.33 -6.06
C TYR A 100 4.65 -12.81 -7.50
N ASP A 101 5.57 -13.76 -7.70
CA ASP A 101 5.77 -14.40 -9.02
C ASP A 101 4.49 -15.10 -9.49
N ARG A 102 3.90 -15.91 -8.61
CA ARG A 102 2.64 -16.59 -8.88
C ARG A 102 1.51 -15.63 -9.24
N LEU A 103 1.35 -14.54 -8.51
CA LEU A 103 0.35 -13.50 -8.80
C LEU A 103 0.58 -12.88 -10.19
N THR A 104 1.84 -12.69 -10.57
CA THR A 104 2.22 -12.20 -11.91
C THR A 104 1.73 -13.15 -13.00
N ASP A 105 1.99 -14.45 -12.85
CA ASP A 105 1.54 -15.48 -13.80
C ASP A 105 0.01 -15.52 -13.90
N ILE A 106 -0.69 -15.50 -12.77
CA ILE A 106 -2.15 -15.45 -12.70
C ILE A 106 -2.71 -14.23 -13.44
N MET A 107 -2.13 -13.06 -13.25
CA MET A 107 -2.58 -11.85 -13.93
C MET A 107 -2.43 -11.96 -15.45
N LEU A 108 -1.33 -12.57 -15.93
CA LEU A 108 -1.12 -12.82 -17.36
C LEU A 108 -2.13 -13.83 -17.92
N GLU A 109 -2.42 -14.90 -17.21
CA GLU A 109 -3.41 -15.90 -17.61
C GLU A 109 -4.82 -15.31 -17.65
N ARG A 110 -5.24 -14.62 -16.60
CA ARG A 110 -6.54 -13.94 -16.55
C ARG A 110 -6.72 -12.90 -17.65
N LYS A 111 -5.66 -12.21 -18.01
CA LYS A 111 -5.69 -11.28 -19.15
C LYS A 111 -5.98 -12.01 -20.46
N LYS A 112 -5.34 -13.16 -20.71
CA LYS A 112 -5.58 -14.01 -21.88
C LYS A 112 -7.01 -14.55 -21.91
N GLU A 113 -7.59 -14.84 -20.75
CA GLU A 113 -8.98 -15.32 -20.60
C GLU A 113 -10.05 -14.20 -20.73
N GLY A 114 -9.63 -12.94 -20.87
CA GLY A 114 -10.55 -11.80 -20.93
C GLY A 114 -11.16 -11.40 -19.57
N LYS A 115 -10.51 -11.79 -18.46
CA LYS A 115 -10.91 -11.48 -17.09
C LYS A 115 -9.82 -10.72 -16.32
N PRO A 116 -9.27 -9.63 -16.89
CA PRO A 116 -8.19 -8.90 -16.25
C PRO A 116 -8.68 -8.19 -14.98
N PHE A 117 -7.75 -7.97 -14.06
CA PHE A 117 -7.92 -7.06 -12.93
C PHE A 117 -6.66 -6.19 -12.78
N THR A 118 -6.80 -5.06 -12.09
CA THR A 118 -5.70 -4.18 -11.76
C THR A 118 -5.22 -4.48 -10.34
N PHE A 119 -3.92 -4.78 -10.19
CA PHE A 119 -3.28 -4.86 -8.89
C PHE A 119 -2.46 -3.59 -8.64
N PHE A 120 -2.87 -2.78 -7.67
CA PHE A 120 -2.32 -1.44 -7.42
C PHE A 120 -0.80 -1.45 -7.28
N HIS A 121 -0.25 -2.44 -6.57
CA HIS A 121 1.18 -2.51 -6.29
C HIS A 121 2.04 -2.90 -7.49
N PHE A 122 1.42 -3.33 -8.59
CA PHE A 122 2.09 -3.59 -9.87
C PHE A 122 1.90 -2.47 -10.90
N MET A 123 1.23 -1.38 -10.51
CA MET A 123 1.09 -0.21 -11.36
C MET A 123 2.35 0.65 -11.32
N VAL A 124 3.20 0.50 -12.32
CA VAL A 124 4.46 1.24 -12.46
C VAL A 124 4.45 1.98 -13.80
N ASP A 125 4.70 3.29 -13.76
CA ASP A 125 4.91 4.08 -14.97
C ASP A 125 6.39 4.00 -15.37
N LEU A 126 6.67 3.29 -16.47
CA LEU A 126 8.01 3.15 -17.04
C LEU A 126 8.24 4.09 -18.23
N ASP A 127 7.19 4.68 -18.79
CA ASP A 127 7.28 5.46 -20.03
C ASP A 127 7.71 6.90 -19.75
N GLN A 128 7.11 7.54 -18.74
CA GLN A 128 7.43 8.91 -18.35
C GLN A 128 8.38 8.98 -17.15
N GLY A 129 8.58 7.85 -16.48
CA GLY A 129 9.30 7.77 -15.21
C GLY A 129 8.56 8.44 -14.06
N PRO A 130 9.05 8.25 -12.84
CA PRO A 130 8.41 8.81 -11.65
C PRO A 130 8.65 10.32 -11.56
N CYS A 131 7.64 11.08 -11.12
CA CYS A 131 7.84 12.47 -10.71
C CYS A 131 8.80 12.48 -9.50
N VAL A 132 10.02 12.96 -9.72
CA VAL A 132 11.11 12.92 -8.72
C VAL A 132 10.69 13.61 -7.42
N VAL A 133 10.00 14.76 -7.49
CA VAL A 133 9.57 15.51 -6.31
C VAL A 133 8.61 14.70 -5.46
N LYS A 134 7.61 14.05 -6.05
CA LYS A 134 6.66 13.18 -5.35
C LYS A 134 7.31 11.87 -4.84
N ARG A 135 8.41 11.45 -5.45
CA ARG A 135 9.08 10.18 -5.15
C ARG A 135 10.29 10.31 -4.22
N LEU A 136 10.64 11.51 -3.81
CA LEU A 136 11.69 11.71 -2.80
C LEU A 136 11.28 11.22 -1.42
N ARG A 137 9.99 11.33 -1.10
CA ARG A 137 9.40 11.00 0.19
C ARG A 137 8.25 10.02 -0.01
N GLY A 138 7.96 9.22 0.99
CA GLY A 138 6.85 8.28 0.97
C GLY A 138 5.48 8.97 1.00
N CYS A 139 4.60 8.48 1.87
CA CYS A 139 3.19 8.90 1.92
C CYS A 139 2.94 10.32 2.46
N GLY A 140 3.96 11.02 2.96
CA GLY A 140 3.80 12.36 3.54
C GLY A 140 3.28 12.41 4.97
N ALA A 141 3.25 11.26 5.67
CA ALA A 141 2.84 11.18 7.07
C ALA A 141 3.57 12.22 7.94
N GLY A 142 2.83 12.91 8.79
CA GLY A 142 3.35 13.88 9.77
C GLY A 142 3.65 15.28 9.22
N TYR A 143 3.59 15.50 7.89
CA TYR A 143 3.82 16.84 7.33
C TYR A 143 2.88 17.19 6.15
N GLU A 144 2.44 16.24 5.33
CA GLU A 144 1.43 16.46 4.29
C GLU A 144 0.03 16.06 4.76
N TYR A 145 -0.06 15.09 5.66
CA TYR A 145 -1.28 14.72 6.36
C TYR A 145 -0.98 14.25 7.77
N VAL A 146 -2.01 14.19 8.60
CA VAL A 146 -1.97 13.71 9.99
C VAL A 146 -3.21 12.84 10.28
N ALA A 147 -3.14 12.03 11.33
CA ALA A 147 -4.30 11.36 11.91
C ALA A 147 -4.78 12.15 13.13
N VAL A 148 -6.10 12.29 13.27
CA VAL A 148 -6.73 12.91 14.44
C VAL A 148 -7.60 11.87 15.13
N THR A 149 -7.42 11.70 16.44
CA THR A 149 -8.25 10.80 17.25
C THR A 149 -9.59 11.44 17.61
N PRO A 150 -10.57 10.66 18.10
CA PRO A 150 -11.85 11.23 18.60
C PRO A 150 -11.66 12.25 19.70
N ASP A 151 -10.59 12.14 20.51
CA ASP A 151 -10.24 13.09 21.59
C ASP A 151 -9.47 14.32 21.08
N GLY A 152 -9.29 14.41 19.77
CA GLY A 152 -8.65 15.54 19.11
C GLY A 152 -7.12 15.47 19.05
N ASP A 153 -6.50 14.42 19.55
CA ASP A 153 -5.05 14.27 19.51
C ASP A 153 -4.53 14.05 18.08
N ILE A 154 -3.47 14.72 17.74
CA ILE A 154 -2.86 14.72 16.41
C ILE A 154 -1.62 13.82 16.41
N TYR A 155 -1.56 12.88 15.43
CA TYR A 155 -0.43 11.98 15.22
C TYR A 155 0.03 12.00 13.75
N PRO A 156 1.28 11.61 13.44
CA PRO A 156 1.79 11.59 12.06
C PRO A 156 0.95 10.74 11.10
N CYS A 157 0.46 9.58 11.55
CA CYS A 157 -0.55 8.76 10.85
C CYS A 157 -1.22 7.83 11.87
N HIS A 158 -2.21 7.04 11.43
CA HIS A 158 -2.95 6.12 12.30
C HIS A 158 -2.06 5.07 13.00
N GLN A 159 -0.92 4.70 12.42
CA GLN A 159 0.03 3.76 13.02
C GLN A 159 0.80 4.33 14.22
N PHE A 160 0.80 5.64 14.39
CA PHE A 160 1.45 6.31 15.52
C PHE A 160 0.46 6.63 16.65
N VAL A 161 -0.84 6.41 16.46
CA VAL A 161 -1.84 6.68 17.50
C VAL A 161 -1.52 5.89 18.78
N GLY A 162 -1.49 6.58 19.92
CA GLY A 162 -1.14 6.02 21.22
C GLY A 162 0.36 5.97 21.54
N LYS A 163 1.24 6.39 20.62
CA LYS A 163 2.67 6.59 20.89
C LYS A 163 2.88 8.05 21.32
N GLU A 164 2.91 8.31 22.65
CA GLU A 164 2.94 9.67 23.21
C GLU A 164 4.11 10.51 22.70
N GLU A 165 5.25 9.91 22.43
CA GLU A 165 6.44 10.58 21.89
C GLU A 165 6.24 11.13 20.46
N TYR A 166 5.17 10.68 19.77
CA TYR A 166 4.78 11.15 18.44
C TYR A 166 3.46 11.95 18.44
N ARG A 167 2.91 12.28 19.61
CA ARG A 167 1.74 13.14 19.73
C ARG A 167 2.13 14.57 19.33
N MET A 168 1.57 15.05 18.25
CA MET A 168 1.91 16.35 17.64
C MET A 168 1.09 17.52 18.21
N GLY A 169 0.08 17.26 19.04
CA GLY A 169 -0.78 18.30 19.61
C GLY A 169 -2.24 17.86 19.66
N ASN A 170 -3.15 18.84 19.77
CA ASN A 170 -4.57 18.59 19.84
C ASN A 170 -5.37 19.67 19.10
N VAL A 171 -6.40 19.27 18.34
CA VAL A 171 -7.20 20.20 17.53
C VAL A 171 -8.09 21.10 18.37
N PHE A 172 -8.42 20.72 19.60
CA PHE A 172 -9.30 21.51 20.48
C PHE A 172 -8.58 22.66 21.17
N ASP A 173 -7.28 22.52 21.46
CA ASP A 173 -6.47 23.59 22.07
C ASP A 173 -5.60 24.34 21.02
N GLY A 174 -5.59 23.85 19.76
CA GLY A 174 -4.82 24.42 18.67
C GLY A 174 -3.32 24.20 18.76
N SER A 175 -2.86 23.32 19.65
CA SER A 175 -1.43 22.97 19.75
C SER A 175 -0.98 22.12 18.56
N PHE A 176 0.26 22.37 18.09
CA PHE A 176 0.87 21.57 17.03
C PHE A 176 2.41 21.62 17.15
N ASP A 177 3.06 20.46 17.29
CA ASP A 177 4.50 20.34 17.39
C ASP A 177 5.15 20.29 16.00
N MET A 178 5.66 21.43 15.57
CA MET A 178 6.42 21.57 14.32
C MET A 178 7.75 20.81 14.35
N GLY A 179 8.29 20.47 15.53
CA GLY A 179 9.52 19.70 15.66
C GLY A 179 9.31 18.24 15.20
N ILE A 180 8.22 17.60 15.65
CA ILE A 180 7.86 16.26 15.19
C ILE A 180 7.56 16.30 13.69
N SER A 181 6.73 17.24 13.21
CA SER A 181 6.46 17.40 11.77
C SER A 181 7.75 17.54 10.95
N GLY A 182 8.69 18.36 11.44
CA GLY A 182 10.01 18.56 10.83
C GLY A 182 10.87 17.28 10.78
N GLN A 183 10.75 16.39 11.76
CA GLN A 183 11.44 15.09 11.73
C GLN A 183 10.96 14.24 10.56
N PHE A 184 9.62 14.15 10.33
CA PHE A 184 9.05 13.43 9.21
C PHE A 184 9.37 14.09 7.87
N ALA A 185 9.27 15.41 7.79
CA ALA A 185 9.58 16.16 6.57
C ALA A 185 11.04 16.00 6.11
N LYS A 186 11.98 15.74 7.02
CA LYS A 186 13.39 15.48 6.70
C LYS A 186 13.63 14.08 6.13
N GLN A 187 12.71 13.14 6.34
CA GLN A 187 12.88 11.77 5.85
C GLN A 187 12.69 11.73 4.34
N ASN A 188 13.70 11.25 3.63
CA ASN A 188 13.65 11.07 2.19
C ASN A 188 14.67 10.01 1.73
N ILE A 189 14.64 9.65 0.45
CA ILE A 189 15.53 8.62 -0.12
C ILE A 189 17.02 8.97 -0.07
N TYR A 190 17.39 10.23 0.14
CA TYR A 190 18.79 10.66 0.25
C TYR A 190 19.24 10.75 1.69
N THR A 191 18.34 10.97 2.65
CA THR A 191 18.67 11.01 4.07
C THR A 191 18.75 9.61 4.69
N ARG A 192 18.09 8.61 4.08
CA ARG A 192 18.15 7.20 4.52
C ARG A 192 19.34 6.50 3.85
N PRO A 193 20.34 6.01 4.63
CA PRO A 193 21.54 5.42 4.05
C PRO A 193 21.28 4.28 3.08
N ALA A 194 20.38 3.32 3.43
CA ALA A 194 20.05 2.17 2.62
C ALA A 194 19.33 2.54 1.29
N CYS A 195 18.70 3.72 1.23
CA CYS A 195 18.00 4.15 0.03
C CYS A 195 18.89 4.80 -1.02
N ARG A 196 20.06 5.38 -0.63
CA ARG A 196 20.91 6.13 -1.54
C ARG A 196 21.38 5.34 -2.74
N GLU A 197 21.74 4.07 -2.54
CA GLU A 197 22.24 3.16 -3.57
C GLU A 197 21.18 2.17 -4.06
N CYS A 198 19.95 2.27 -3.55
CA CYS A 198 18.87 1.37 -3.93
C CYS A 198 18.34 1.71 -5.33
N TRP A 199 18.31 0.74 -6.23
CA TRP A 199 17.78 0.91 -7.58
C TRP A 199 16.27 1.26 -7.59
N ALA A 200 15.54 0.76 -6.59
CA ALA A 200 14.10 0.94 -6.45
C ALA A 200 13.69 2.29 -5.84
N ARG A 201 14.64 3.12 -5.38
CA ARG A 201 14.36 4.29 -4.54
C ARG A 201 13.31 5.27 -5.08
N PHE A 202 13.28 5.51 -6.38
CA PHE A 202 12.35 6.44 -7.00
C PHE A 202 10.95 5.85 -7.22
N TYR A 203 10.77 4.56 -7.04
CA TYR A 203 9.48 3.88 -7.06
C TYR A 203 8.97 3.61 -5.65
N CYS A 204 9.85 3.17 -4.74
CA CYS A 204 9.57 2.90 -3.33
C CYS A 204 9.37 4.17 -2.49
N SER A 205 10.07 5.26 -2.80
CA SER A 205 10.03 6.54 -2.05
C SER A 205 10.50 6.44 -0.59
N GLY A 206 11.27 5.40 -0.23
CA GLY A 206 11.87 5.22 1.10
C GLY A 206 11.05 4.42 2.09
N GLY A 207 9.96 3.78 1.68
CA GLY A 207 9.16 2.89 2.53
C GLY A 207 8.32 3.62 3.60
N CYS A 208 7.75 2.84 4.52
CA CYS A 208 6.85 3.29 5.58
C CYS A 208 7.62 3.69 6.85
N SER A 209 7.47 4.94 7.30
CA SER A 209 8.12 5.42 8.55
C SER A 209 7.61 4.68 9.80
N ALA A 210 6.35 4.25 9.83
CA ALA A 210 5.82 3.47 10.95
C ALA A 210 6.46 2.07 11.00
N SER A 211 6.54 1.37 9.85
CA SER A 211 7.23 0.08 9.76
C SER A 211 8.71 0.18 10.16
N ASN A 212 9.38 1.26 9.74
CA ASN A 212 10.76 1.53 10.13
C ASN A 212 10.91 1.69 11.66
N LEU A 213 10.01 2.48 12.27
CA LEU A 213 10.00 2.68 13.72
C LEU A 213 9.76 1.37 14.48
N LEU A 214 8.75 0.59 14.06
CA LEU A 214 8.38 -0.64 14.75
C LEU A 214 9.52 -1.67 14.76
N VAL A 215 10.22 -1.80 13.63
CA VAL A 215 11.28 -2.80 13.49
C VAL A 215 12.63 -2.32 14.03
N ASN A 216 12.97 -1.04 13.81
CA ASN A 216 14.31 -0.52 14.10
C ASN A 216 14.36 0.49 15.27
N GLY A 217 13.21 0.89 15.83
CA GLY A 217 13.14 1.94 16.83
C GLY A 217 13.41 3.36 16.29
N ASP A 218 13.54 3.53 14.97
CA ASP A 218 13.89 4.80 14.33
C ASP A 218 13.19 4.93 12.95
N ILE A 219 12.50 6.04 12.73
CA ILE A 219 11.82 6.32 11.46
C ILE A 219 12.77 6.48 10.26
N SER A 220 14.06 6.75 10.52
CA SER A 220 15.09 6.96 9.50
C SER A 220 15.76 5.67 9.01
N LEU A 221 15.66 4.59 9.77
CA LEU A 221 16.25 3.30 9.45
C LEU A 221 15.25 2.43 8.66
N SER A 222 15.63 2.00 7.46
CA SER A 222 14.73 1.22 6.60
C SER A 222 14.50 -0.19 7.15
N ASN A 223 13.26 -0.66 7.17
CA ASN A 223 12.94 -2.06 7.43
C ASN A 223 13.37 -2.92 6.23
N GLU A 224 14.37 -3.78 6.42
CA GLU A 224 14.97 -4.57 5.34
C GLU A 224 14.00 -5.60 4.76
N VAL A 225 13.15 -6.22 5.57
CA VAL A 225 12.10 -7.16 5.10
C VAL A 225 11.16 -6.42 4.14
N ALA A 226 10.67 -5.26 4.52
CA ALA A 226 9.84 -4.43 3.66
C ALA A 226 10.58 -3.98 2.38
N CYS A 227 11.87 -3.69 2.47
CA CYS A 227 12.71 -3.35 1.31
C CYS A 227 12.84 -4.51 0.33
N LYS A 228 12.99 -5.75 0.81
CA LYS A 228 13.07 -6.96 -0.04
C LYS A 228 11.74 -7.20 -0.75
N MET A 229 10.63 -7.16 -0.03
CA MET A 229 9.27 -7.27 -0.61
C MET A 229 9.02 -6.20 -1.69
N GLU A 230 9.38 -4.96 -1.42
CA GLU A 230 9.19 -3.86 -2.38
C GLU A 230 10.00 -4.04 -3.66
N ARG A 231 11.25 -4.47 -3.56
CA ARG A 231 12.08 -4.78 -4.73
C ARG A 231 11.45 -5.89 -5.57
N LYS A 232 10.98 -6.96 -4.93
CA LYS A 232 10.29 -8.07 -5.62
C LYS A 232 9.01 -7.60 -6.33
N ARG A 233 8.18 -6.79 -5.68
CA ARG A 233 6.98 -6.20 -6.31
C ARG A 233 7.33 -5.40 -7.56
N LEU A 234 8.38 -4.59 -7.50
CA LEU A 234 8.83 -3.80 -8.65
C LEU A 234 9.37 -4.68 -9.78
N GLU A 235 10.10 -5.75 -9.48
CA GLU A 235 10.54 -6.73 -10.48
C GLU A 235 9.35 -7.34 -11.21
N CYS A 236 8.34 -7.79 -10.48
CA CYS A 236 7.09 -8.34 -11.05
C CYS A 236 6.35 -7.30 -11.92
N ALA A 237 6.24 -6.06 -11.43
CA ALA A 237 5.61 -4.98 -12.17
C ALA A 237 6.33 -4.66 -13.50
N ILE A 238 7.66 -4.64 -13.47
CA ILE A 238 8.50 -4.44 -14.66
C ILE A 238 8.33 -5.62 -15.64
N ALA A 239 8.33 -6.85 -15.13
CA ALA A 239 8.11 -8.04 -15.93
C ALA A 239 6.76 -8.03 -16.65
N LEU A 240 5.67 -7.68 -15.95
CA LEU A 240 4.34 -7.53 -16.55
C LEU A 240 4.32 -6.50 -17.68
N LYS A 241 4.95 -5.34 -17.47
CA LYS A 241 5.04 -4.28 -18.49
C LYS A 241 5.86 -4.73 -19.70
N ALA A 242 6.98 -5.39 -19.47
CA ALA A 242 7.84 -5.90 -20.56
C ALA A 242 7.13 -6.96 -21.41
N ILE A 243 6.39 -7.86 -20.76
CA ILE A 243 5.60 -8.90 -21.45
C ILE A 243 4.46 -8.27 -22.25
N ALA A 244 3.74 -7.31 -21.66
CA ALA A 244 2.67 -6.59 -22.35
C ALA A 244 3.19 -5.84 -23.59
N ALA A 245 4.32 -5.16 -23.49
CA ALA A 245 4.95 -4.47 -24.62
C ALA A 245 5.40 -5.45 -25.72
N GLY A 246 5.92 -6.62 -25.35
CA GLY A 246 6.31 -7.67 -26.30
C GLY A 246 5.13 -8.34 -27.03
N MET A 247 3.93 -8.28 -26.43
CA MET A 247 2.68 -8.74 -27.05
C MET A 247 2.06 -7.71 -28.03
N GLY A 248 2.67 -6.55 -28.23
CA GLY A 248 2.15 -5.47 -29.08
C GLY A 248 1.01 -4.69 -28.45
N GLU A 249 0.77 -4.86 -27.16
CA GLU A 249 -0.21 -4.12 -26.41
C GLU A 249 0.39 -2.82 -25.89
N THR A 250 0.25 -1.75 -26.66
CA THR A 250 0.43 -0.40 -26.11
C THR A 250 -0.77 -0.12 -25.21
N GLU A 251 -0.57 -0.13 -23.90
CA GLU A 251 -1.58 0.42 -22.99
C GLU A 251 -1.87 1.84 -23.45
N ASN A 252 -3.13 2.08 -23.77
CA ASN A 252 -3.62 3.43 -24.05
C ASN A 252 -3.59 4.21 -22.72
N THR A 253 -2.44 4.73 -22.37
CA THR A 253 -2.18 5.55 -21.16
C THR A 253 -2.82 6.94 -21.29
N SER A 254 -3.97 7.06 -21.98
CA SER A 254 -4.80 8.25 -21.91
C SER A 254 -5.56 8.33 -20.57
N ARG A 255 -4.85 8.16 -19.45
CA ARG A 255 -5.39 8.45 -18.11
C ARG A 255 -4.65 9.67 -17.55
N ASN A 256 -5.33 10.77 -17.72
CA ASN A 256 -5.30 11.98 -16.91
C ASN A 256 -3.93 12.43 -16.35
N ASN A 257 -3.23 13.22 -17.14
CA ASN A 257 -2.24 14.22 -16.72
C ASN A 257 -2.75 15.22 -15.65
N THR A 258 -3.89 14.97 -15.01
CA THR A 258 -4.49 15.88 -14.04
C THR A 258 -3.74 15.93 -12.71
N GLU A 259 -2.93 14.94 -12.40
CA GLU A 259 -2.16 14.95 -11.14
C GLU A 259 -0.83 15.69 -11.22
N CYS A 260 -0.25 15.86 -12.39
CA CYS A 260 1.01 16.62 -12.55
C CYS A 260 0.79 18.15 -12.57
N ASN A 261 -0.40 18.61 -12.92
CA ASN A 261 -0.73 20.04 -12.95
C ASN A 261 -0.92 20.70 -11.56
N GLN A 262 -0.93 19.89 -10.48
CA GLN A 262 -0.99 20.42 -9.11
C GLN A 262 0.39 20.72 -8.49
N CYS A 263 1.48 20.26 -9.12
CA CYS A 263 2.83 20.69 -8.76
C CYS A 263 3.17 21.91 -9.61
N GLY A 264 3.05 23.14 -9.10
CA GLY A 264 3.49 24.38 -9.77
C GLY A 264 4.99 24.46 -10.08
N PHE A 265 5.68 23.34 -10.18
CA PHE A 265 7.11 23.18 -10.48
C PHE A 265 7.39 22.39 -11.78
N CYS A 266 6.36 21.97 -12.51
CA CYS A 266 6.54 21.35 -13.83
C CYS A 266 6.12 22.33 -14.93
N GLN A 267 6.74 23.51 -14.99
CA GLN A 267 6.82 24.38 -16.17
C GLN A 267 8.27 24.52 -16.58
#